data_3f15cba2f9651af150d73d06968b424e
#
_entry.id   3f15cba2f9651af150d73d06968b424e
#
_cell.length_a   1.000
_cell.length_b   1.000
_cell.length_c   1.000
_cell.angle_alpha   90.00
_cell.angle_beta   90.00
_cell.angle_gamma   90.00
#
_symmetry.space_group_name_H-M   'P 1'
#
loop_
_entity.id
_entity.type
_entity.pdbx_description
1 polymer ?
#
loop_
_entity_poly.entity_id
_entity_poly.type
_entity_poly.pdbx_seq_one_letter_code
_entity_poly.pdbx_strand_id
1 'polypeptide(L)'
;MQLVIQKQIGKTKYSFMLEGKNLHELVMQSQKLSFGDVLKCGKCSKDNLRLAARKAQGFDYTEIRCNDCKASLTFGSKKEDKDVSYLRKDDNGHFDWKSVEDQNIGE
;
A
#
# COMPACT_ATOMS: atom_id res chain seq x y z
N MET A 1 3.61 20.94 -14.50
CA MET A 1 4.78 20.25 -13.93
C MET A 1 4.45 18.81 -13.60
N GLN A 2 5.39 17.90 -13.81
CA GLN A 2 5.20 16.48 -13.54
C GLN A 2 6.34 15.95 -12.67
N LEU A 3 6.03 14.96 -11.84
CA LEU A 3 6.97 14.24 -11.00
C LEU A 3 6.68 12.75 -11.09
N VAL A 4 7.71 11.95 -11.32
CA VAL A 4 7.59 10.49 -11.30
C VAL A 4 8.22 9.97 -10.01
N ILE A 5 7.43 9.22 -9.23
CA ILE A 5 7.88 8.55 -8.01
C ILE A 5 7.82 7.05 -8.24
N GLN A 6 8.86 6.35 -7.81
CA GLN A 6 8.92 4.89 -7.92
C GLN A 6 8.85 4.28 -6.53
N LYS A 7 8.08 3.19 -6.42
CA LYS A 7 7.98 2.36 -5.22
C LYS A 7 8.27 0.92 -5.59
N GLN A 8 9.13 0.27 -4.83
CA GLN A 8 9.46 -1.14 -5.03
C GLN A 8 8.56 -2.00 -4.15
N ILE A 9 7.75 -2.85 -4.77
CA ILE A 9 6.89 -3.79 -4.06
C ILE A 9 7.32 -5.19 -4.46
N GLY A 10 8.11 -5.83 -3.60
CA GLY A 10 8.74 -7.11 -3.92
C GLY A 10 9.63 -7.00 -5.14
N LYS A 11 9.36 -7.79 -6.16
CA LYS A 11 10.10 -7.76 -7.44
C LYS A 11 9.64 -6.66 -8.37
N THR A 12 8.47 -6.09 -8.14
CA THR A 12 7.82 -5.16 -9.06
C THR A 12 8.09 -3.73 -8.66
N LYS A 13 8.51 -2.94 -9.63
CA LYS A 13 8.70 -1.51 -9.44
C LYS A 13 7.51 -0.77 -10.04
N TYR A 14 6.82 0.00 -9.20
CA TYR A 14 5.67 0.80 -9.61
C TYR A 14 6.09 2.25 -9.78
N SER A 15 5.68 2.84 -10.89
CA SER A 15 5.94 4.26 -11.16
C SER A 15 4.63 5.03 -11.10
N PHE A 16 4.61 6.11 -10.33
CA PHE A 16 3.46 6.98 -10.18
C PHE A 16 3.78 8.34 -10.78
N MET A 17 3.00 8.76 -11.78
CA MET A 17 3.18 10.08 -12.37
C MET A 17 2.23 11.06 -11.70
N LEU A 18 2.79 12.11 -11.14
CA LEU A 18 2.04 13.14 -10.42
C LEU A 18 2.10 14.45 -11.21
N GLU A 19 1.02 15.21 -11.16
CA GLU A 19 0.95 16.52 -11.81
C GLU A 19 0.60 17.61 -10.80
N GLY A 20 1.15 18.80 -11.02
CA GLY A 20 0.87 19.98 -10.24
C GLY A 20 1.28 21.21 -10.99
N LYS A 21 0.74 22.36 -10.61
CA LYS A 21 1.05 23.64 -11.24
C LYS A 21 2.46 24.13 -10.89
N ASN A 22 2.96 23.73 -9.72
CA ASN A 22 4.25 24.17 -9.20
C ASN A 22 4.83 23.10 -8.26
N LEU A 23 6.03 23.35 -7.76
CA LEU A 23 6.71 22.43 -6.87
C LEU A 23 5.91 22.12 -5.60
N HIS A 24 5.26 23.13 -5.02
CA HIS A 24 4.45 22.96 -3.81
C HIS A 24 3.33 21.94 -4.04
N GLU A 25 2.59 22.06 -5.13
CA GLU A 25 1.52 21.10 -5.47
C GLU A 25 2.06 19.70 -5.71
N LEU A 26 3.20 19.57 -6.39
CA LEU A 26 3.83 18.26 -6.61
C LEU A 26 4.20 17.59 -5.29
N VAL A 27 4.79 18.34 -4.37
CA VAL A 27 5.17 17.81 -3.05
C VAL A 27 3.90 17.42 -2.27
N MET A 28 2.85 18.22 -2.33
CA MET A 28 1.58 17.89 -1.70
C MET A 28 1.00 16.58 -2.25
N GLN A 29 1.03 16.39 -3.57
CA GLN A 29 0.56 15.15 -4.18
C GLN A 29 1.43 13.95 -3.79
N SER A 30 2.76 14.14 -3.72
CA SER A 30 3.65 13.05 -3.36
C SER A 30 3.44 12.56 -1.93
N GLN A 31 3.04 13.44 -1.03
CA GLN A 31 2.76 13.09 0.37
C GLN A 31 1.53 12.21 0.53
N LYS A 32 0.65 12.17 -0.47
CA LYS A 32 -0.50 11.27 -0.47
C LYS A 32 -0.10 9.81 -0.62
N LEU A 33 1.07 9.55 -1.20
CA LEU A 33 1.66 8.21 -1.28
C LEU A 33 2.57 8.00 -0.06
N SER A 34 1.97 7.93 1.13
CA SER A 34 2.70 7.89 2.40
C SER A 34 3.14 6.48 2.75
N PHE A 35 3.92 5.86 1.87
CA PHE A 35 4.49 4.54 2.10
C PHE A 35 5.83 4.42 1.36
N GLY A 36 6.72 3.62 1.90
CA GLY A 36 8.01 3.34 1.27
C GLY A 36 8.02 2.01 0.52
N ASP A 37 9.21 1.53 0.21
CA ASP A 37 9.38 0.24 -0.46
C ASP A 37 9.05 -0.90 0.50
N VAL A 38 8.40 -1.94 -0.02
CA VAL A 38 8.12 -3.17 0.72
C VAL A 38 8.72 -4.32 -0.07
N LEU A 39 9.85 -4.84 0.39
CA LEU A 39 10.66 -5.77 -0.40
C LEU A 39 10.28 -7.23 -0.20
N LYS A 40 9.76 -7.60 0.96
CA LYS A 40 9.47 -8.99 1.29
C LYS A 40 8.17 -9.13 2.06
N CYS A 41 7.52 -10.29 1.88
CA CYS A 41 6.32 -10.65 2.65
C CYS A 41 6.67 -10.84 4.12
N GLY A 42 5.85 -10.28 5.01
CA GLY A 42 6.04 -10.42 6.46
C GLY A 42 5.71 -11.80 7.00
N LYS A 43 5.11 -12.69 6.20
CA LYS A 43 4.74 -14.04 6.62
C LYS A 43 5.66 -15.12 6.06
N CYS A 44 5.99 -15.07 4.77
CA CYS A 44 6.80 -16.11 4.12
C CYS A 44 8.18 -15.64 3.67
N SER A 45 8.49 -14.34 3.83
CA SER A 45 9.77 -13.71 3.49
C SER A 45 10.14 -13.75 2.01
N LYS A 46 9.19 -14.07 1.13
CA LYS A 46 9.41 -14.06 -0.31
C LYS A 46 9.09 -12.68 -0.89
N ASP A 47 9.64 -12.42 -2.06
CA ASP A 47 9.52 -11.11 -2.73
C ASP A 47 8.47 -11.09 -3.85
N ASN A 48 7.61 -12.11 -3.93
CA ASN A 48 6.59 -12.20 -4.96
C ASN A 48 5.33 -11.43 -4.58
N LEU A 49 5.48 -10.11 -4.46
CA LEU A 49 4.44 -9.20 -3.98
C LEU A 49 3.85 -8.38 -5.13
N ARG A 50 2.62 -7.93 -4.97
CA ARG A 50 1.96 -7.03 -5.91
C ARG A 50 0.98 -6.11 -5.18
N LEU A 51 0.69 -4.97 -5.80
CA LEU A 51 -0.42 -4.13 -5.38
C LEU A 51 -1.72 -4.73 -5.90
N ALA A 52 -2.75 -4.73 -5.07
CA ALA A 52 -4.07 -5.24 -5.42
C ALA A 52 -5.15 -4.31 -4.88
N ALA A 53 -6.24 -4.20 -5.62
CA ALA A 53 -7.41 -3.44 -5.20
C ALA A 53 -8.61 -4.36 -5.21
N ARG A 54 -9.49 -4.19 -4.24
CA ARG A 54 -10.72 -4.98 -4.15
C ARG A 54 -11.84 -4.16 -3.53
N LYS A 55 -13.07 -4.61 -3.74
CA LYS A 55 -14.25 -4.07 -3.08
C LYS A 55 -14.86 -5.13 -2.18
N ALA A 56 -15.23 -4.74 -0.97
CA ALA A 56 -15.92 -5.61 -0.03
C ALA A 56 -16.88 -4.78 0.80
N GLN A 57 -18.13 -5.21 0.91
CA GLN A 57 -19.16 -4.56 1.72
C GLN A 57 -19.33 -3.07 1.39
N GLY A 58 -19.17 -2.69 0.11
CA GLY A 58 -19.33 -1.31 -0.34
C GLY A 58 -18.11 -0.42 -0.13
N PHE A 59 -17.01 -0.96 0.37
CA PHE A 59 -15.77 -0.21 0.60
C PHE A 59 -14.69 -0.63 -0.39
N ASP A 60 -13.85 0.34 -0.75
CA ASP A 60 -12.68 0.11 -1.60
C ASP A 60 -11.46 -0.15 -0.71
N TYR A 61 -10.77 -1.26 -0.98
CA TYR A 61 -9.54 -1.63 -0.28
C TYR A 61 -8.38 -1.72 -1.25
N THR A 62 -7.23 -1.21 -0.84
CA THR A 62 -5.97 -1.38 -1.55
C THR A 62 -5.02 -2.12 -0.63
N GLU A 63 -4.28 -3.08 -1.17
CA GLU A 63 -3.39 -3.90 -0.35
C GLU A 63 -2.16 -4.34 -1.14
N ILE A 64 -1.12 -4.73 -0.41
CA ILE A 64 0.00 -5.48 -0.97
C ILE A 64 -0.30 -6.95 -0.71
N ARG A 65 -0.29 -7.78 -1.75
CA ARG A 65 -0.60 -9.19 -1.64
C ARG A 65 0.59 -10.04 -2.05
N CYS A 66 0.87 -11.07 -1.27
CA CYS A 66 1.86 -12.07 -1.63
C CYS A 66 1.22 -13.12 -2.54
N ASN A 67 1.83 -13.36 -3.71
CA ASN A 67 1.32 -14.34 -4.65
C ASN A 67 1.61 -15.78 -4.21
N ASP A 68 2.57 -15.99 -3.31
CA ASP A 68 2.94 -17.32 -2.83
C ASP A 68 2.11 -17.78 -1.65
N CYS A 69 2.11 -17.04 -0.53
CA CYS A 69 1.39 -17.45 0.67
C CYS A 69 0.01 -16.79 0.82
N LYS A 70 -0.33 -15.86 -0.08
CA LYS A 70 -1.62 -15.15 -0.10
C LYS A 70 -1.82 -14.21 1.09
N ALA A 71 -0.78 -13.91 1.85
CA ALA A 71 -0.84 -12.90 2.89
C ALA A 71 -1.09 -11.51 2.28
N SER A 72 -1.69 -10.61 3.05
CA SER A 72 -1.93 -9.25 2.61
C SER A 72 -1.58 -8.22 3.67
N LEU A 73 -1.19 -7.04 3.22
CA LEU A 73 -0.93 -5.87 4.04
C LEU A 73 -1.80 -4.74 3.50
N THR A 74 -2.81 -4.34 4.26
CA THR A 74 -3.82 -3.39 3.80
C THR A 74 -3.38 -1.96 4.04
N PHE A 75 -3.67 -1.08 3.07
CA PHE A 75 -3.49 0.36 3.23
C PHE A 75 -4.63 0.95 4.07
N GLY A 76 -4.31 1.94 4.88
CA GLY A 76 -5.28 2.78 5.54
C GLY A 76 -5.32 4.16 4.94
N SER A 77 -6.34 4.94 5.29
CA SER A 77 -6.47 6.34 4.89
C SER A 77 -6.53 7.22 6.13
N LYS A 78 -5.93 8.41 6.05
CA LYS A 78 -5.99 9.36 7.16
C LYS A 78 -7.40 9.94 7.31
N LYS A 79 -7.81 10.19 8.56
CA LYS A 79 -9.14 10.76 8.84
C LYS A 79 -9.27 12.18 8.30
N GLU A 80 -8.19 12.96 8.35
CA GLU A 80 -8.15 14.34 7.90
C GLU A 80 -8.15 14.46 6.37
N ASP A 81 -7.58 13.47 5.69
CA ASP A 81 -7.48 13.45 4.23
C ASP A 81 -7.50 12.00 3.76
N LYS A 82 -8.65 11.57 3.21
CA LYS A 82 -8.84 10.19 2.75
C LYS A 82 -8.00 9.82 1.54
N ASP A 83 -7.44 10.81 0.83
CA ASP A 83 -6.56 10.55 -0.30
C ASP A 83 -5.16 10.13 0.14
N VAL A 84 -4.80 10.36 1.41
CA VAL A 84 -3.49 9.97 1.93
C VAL A 84 -3.53 8.50 2.33
N SER A 85 -2.75 7.68 1.64
CA SER A 85 -2.66 6.24 1.89
C SER A 85 -1.39 5.90 2.66
N TYR A 86 -1.51 5.04 3.66
CA TYR A 86 -0.38 4.54 4.43
C TYR A 86 -0.55 3.05 4.70
N LEU A 87 0.55 2.35 4.93
CA LEU A 87 0.51 0.93 5.29
C LEU A 87 0.16 0.78 6.76
N ARG A 88 -0.81 -0.08 7.07
CA ARG A 88 -1.25 -0.29 8.45
C ARG A 88 -0.20 -1.00 9.27
N LYS A 89 -0.09 -0.61 10.55
CA LYS A 89 0.82 -1.21 11.51
C LYS A 89 0.02 -1.79 12.68
N ASP A 90 0.59 -2.81 13.30
CA ASP A 90 0.04 -3.41 14.52
C ASP A 90 0.38 -2.55 15.74
N ASP A 91 -0.03 -2.99 16.93
CA ASP A 91 0.20 -2.28 18.19
C ASP A 91 1.69 -2.16 18.55
N ASN A 92 2.54 -2.99 17.97
CA ASN A 92 3.98 -2.99 18.20
C ASN A 92 4.75 -2.14 17.18
N GLY A 93 4.05 -1.51 16.22
CA GLY A 93 4.67 -0.68 15.21
C GLY A 93 5.21 -1.44 14.00
N HIS A 94 4.93 -2.72 13.89
CA HIS A 94 5.29 -3.55 12.74
C HIS A 94 4.16 -3.54 11.72
N PHE A 95 4.48 -3.79 10.44
CA PHE A 95 3.47 -3.89 9.39
C PHE A 95 2.47 -5.01 9.73
N ASP A 96 1.20 -4.71 9.60
CA ASP A 96 0.11 -5.59 10.02
C ASP A 96 -0.27 -6.58 8.91
N TRP A 97 0.64 -7.50 8.61
CA TRP A 97 0.40 -8.56 7.64
C TRP A 97 -0.65 -9.54 8.15
N LYS A 98 -1.60 -9.88 7.29
CA LYS A 98 -2.65 -10.85 7.59
C LYS A 98 -2.46 -12.10 6.73
N SER A 99 -2.48 -13.26 7.36
CA SER A 99 -2.45 -14.54 6.65
C SER A 99 -3.79 -14.79 5.95
N VAL A 100 -3.83 -15.82 5.09
CA VAL A 100 -5.07 -16.23 4.41
C VAL A 100 -6.19 -16.50 5.41
N GLU A 101 -5.86 -17.14 6.52
CA GLU A 101 -6.85 -17.47 7.56
C GLU A 101 -7.44 -16.22 8.20
N ASP A 102 -6.61 -15.22 8.45
CA ASP A 102 -7.06 -13.96 9.03
C ASP A 102 -7.96 -13.18 8.08
N GLN A 103 -7.72 -13.30 6.77
CA GLN A 103 -8.48 -12.58 5.74
C GLN A 103 -9.89 -13.11 5.58
N ASN A 104 -10.14 -14.35 5.94
CA ASN A 104 -11.46 -14.97 5.84
C ASN A 104 -12.40 -14.55 6.97
N ILE A 105 -11.87 -13.88 7.98
CA ILE A 105 -12.65 -13.42 9.12
C ILE A 105 -13.26 -12.06 8.78
N GLY A 106 -14.57 -11.95 8.81
CA GLY A 106 -15.28 -10.70 8.61
C GLY A 106 -15.55 -10.33 7.15
N GLU A 107 -15.34 -11.24 6.24
CA GLU A 107 -15.75 -11.04 4.83
C GLU A 107 -17.18 -11.53 4.60
#